data_0dff5cd2abc6f9f6239cb37a8841f124
#
_entry.id   0dff5cd2abc6f9f6239cb37a8841f124
#
_cell.length_a   1.000
_cell.length_b   1.000
_cell.length_c   1.000
_cell.angle_alpha   90.00
_cell.angle_beta   90.00
_cell.angle_gamma   90.00
#
_symmetry.space_group_name_H-M   'P 1'
#
loop_
_entity.id
_entity.type
_entity.pdbx_description
1 polymer ?
#
loop_
_entity_poly.entity_id
_entity_poly.type
_entity_poly.pdbx_seq_one_letter_code
_entity_poly.pdbx_strand_id
1 'polypeptide(L)'
;PLDLFYHYRREGDYWHGGVKNKWHNSPFDLVPRTFLGESFLVPADHDRYLTENYGDWRAPKTDFDSAFDTPNGEVIHADEQLVHCFKMLLASYLKGASGKVDYYLGKLDAMGEKHLAARCGELLASRAQ
;
A
#
# COMPACT_ATOMS: atom_id res chain seq x y z
N PRO A 1 12.39 7.91 -11.02
CA PRO A 1 11.53 6.95 -11.73
C PRO A 1 10.14 7.55 -11.93
N LEU A 2 9.49 7.20 -13.04
CA LEU A 2 8.12 7.57 -13.36
C LEU A 2 7.28 6.30 -13.36
N ASP A 3 6.22 6.29 -12.57
CA ASP A 3 5.27 5.18 -12.54
C ASP A 3 4.04 5.56 -13.37
N LEU A 4 3.62 4.67 -14.28
CA LEU A 4 2.43 4.84 -15.10
C LEU A 4 1.38 3.80 -14.68
N PHE A 5 0.20 4.29 -14.29
CA PHE A 5 -0.91 3.44 -13.89
C PHE A 5 -2.03 3.54 -14.92
N TYR A 6 -2.42 2.39 -15.50
CA TYR A 6 -3.61 2.27 -16.33
C TYR A 6 -4.83 2.06 -15.45
N HIS A 7 -5.83 2.94 -15.57
CA HIS A 7 -7.12 2.74 -14.95
C HIS A 7 -8.08 2.06 -15.92
N TYR A 8 -8.57 0.89 -15.53
CA TYR A 8 -9.66 0.21 -16.23
C TYR A 8 -10.98 0.82 -15.77
N ARG A 9 -11.89 1.05 -16.71
CA ARG A 9 -13.16 1.72 -16.46
C ARG A 9 -14.31 0.73 -16.59
N ARG A 10 -15.13 0.64 -15.56
CA ARG A 10 -16.42 -0.03 -15.56
C ARG A 10 -17.47 0.95 -15.07
N GLU A 11 -18.75 0.63 -15.25
CA GLU A 11 -19.85 1.43 -14.71
C GLU A 11 -19.70 1.50 -13.19
N GLY A 12 -19.55 2.73 -12.67
CA GLY A 12 -19.41 2.99 -11.24
C GLY A 12 -18.07 2.67 -10.60
N ASP A 13 -17.08 2.16 -11.36
CA ASP A 13 -15.78 1.76 -10.82
C ASP A 13 -14.64 2.02 -11.80
N TYR A 14 -13.62 2.74 -11.35
CA TYR A 14 -12.34 2.87 -12.02
C TYR A 14 -11.28 2.17 -11.20
N TRP A 15 -10.60 1.18 -11.76
CA TRP A 15 -9.63 0.42 -11.01
C TRP A 15 -8.30 0.26 -11.74
N HIS A 16 -7.27 0.10 -10.98
CA HIS A 16 -5.96 -0.33 -11.46
C HIS A 16 -5.42 -1.40 -10.52
N GLY A 17 -4.40 -2.12 -10.93
CA GLY A 17 -3.86 -3.15 -10.05
C GLY A 17 -2.77 -3.99 -10.68
N GLY A 18 -2.24 -4.86 -9.87
CA GLY A 18 -1.25 -5.88 -10.19
C GLY A 18 -1.72 -7.27 -9.77
N VAL A 19 -0.76 -8.17 -9.57
CA VAL A 19 -1.03 -9.57 -9.21
C VAL A 19 -1.67 -9.69 -7.82
N LYS A 20 -1.18 -8.92 -6.84
CA LYS A 20 -1.59 -9.03 -5.43
C LYS A 20 -2.89 -8.31 -5.12
N ASN A 21 -3.01 -7.09 -5.60
CA ASN A 21 -4.05 -6.16 -5.21
C ASN A 21 -4.64 -5.43 -6.40
N LYS A 22 -5.91 -5.06 -6.27
CA LYS A 22 -6.56 -4.00 -7.05
C LYS A 22 -6.86 -2.82 -6.16
N TRP A 23 -6.88 -1.63 -6.75
CA TRP A 23 -7.28 -0.39 -6.10
C TRP A 23 -8.45 0.21 -6.87
N HIS A 24 -9.53 0.50 -6.17
CA HIS A 24 -10.79 0.94 -6.72
C HIS A 24 -11.01 2.42 -6.45
N ASN A 25 -11.39 3.18 -7.47
CA ASN A 25 -11.70 4.59 -7.32
C ASN A 25 -13.11 4.87 -7.83
N SER A 26 -13.80 5.80 -7.20
CA SER A 26 -15.01 6.38 -7.78
C SER A 26 -14.69 6.98 -9.15
N PRO A 27 -15.60 6.92 -10.13
CA PRO A 27 -15.40 7.54 -11.42
C PRO A 27 -15.03 9.02 -11.29
N PHE A 28 -14.06 9.46 -12.10
CA PHE A 28 -13.58 10.84 -12.11
C PHE A 28 -13.36 11.34 -13.54
N ASP A 29 -13.59 12.63 -13.71
CA ASP A 29 -13.18 13.37 -14.90
C ASP A 29 -11.79 13.97 -14.69
N LEU A 30 -11.11 14.26 -15.79
CA LEU A 30 -9.80 14.91 -15.76
C LEU A 30 -9.95 16.38 -16.11
N VAL A 31 -9.27 17.24 -15.34
CA VAL A 31 -9.21 18.68 -15.58
C VAL A 31 -7.76 19.15 -15.62
N PRO A 32 -7.45 20.18 -16.42
CA PRO A 32 -6.09 20.73 -16.43
C PRO A 32 -5.78 21.46 -15.12
N ARG A 33 -4.58 21.26 -14.60
CA ARG A 33 -3.99 21.99 -13.47
C ARG A 33 -2.55 22.33 -13.76
N THR A 34 -2.14 23.53 -13.36
CA THR A 34 -0.75 23.96 -13.52
C THR A 34 0.09 23.55 -12.32
N PHE A 35 1.22 22.91 -12.60
CA PHE A 35 2.24 22.57 -11.62
C PHE A 35 3.63 22.86 -12.19
N LEU A 36 4.45 23.63 -11.49
CA LEU A 36 5.78 24.06 -11.91
C LEU A 36 5.82 24.71 -13.31
N GLY A 37 4.78 25.46 -13.66
CA GLY A 37 4.65 26.13 -14.95
C GLY A 37 4.12 25.28 -16.10
N GLU A 38 3.94 23.97 -15.88
CA GLU A 38 3.40 23.02 -16.86
C GLU A 38 1.96 22.65 -16.54
N SER A 39 1.18 22.28 -17.58
CA SER A 39 -0.22 21.86 -17.42
C SER A 39 -0.33 20.35 -17.45
N PHE A 40 -0.97 19.80 -16.42
CA PHE A 40 -1.23 18.36 -16.26
C PHE A 40 -2.73 18.10 -16.14
N LEU A 41 -3.17 16.94 -16.64
CA LEU A 41 -4.52 16.46 -16.41
C LEU A 41 -4.56 15.69 -15.08
N VAL A 42 -5.42 16.15 -14.18
CA VAL A 42 -5.59 15.55 -12.84
C VAL A 42 -7.08 15.26 -12.59
N PRO A 43 -7.43 14.34 -11.67
CA PRO A 43 -8.81 14.14 -11.25
C PRO A 43 -9.46 15.45 -10.82
N ALA A 44 -10.66 15.74 -11.34
CA ALA A 44 -11.39 16.97 -11.04
C ALA A 44 -11.63 17.13 -9.54
N ASP A 45 -12.07 16.04 -8.89
CA ASP A 45 -12.16 15.90 -7.43
C ASP A 45 -10.92 15.16 -6.91
N HIS A 46 -9.79 15.85 -6.90
CA HIS A 46 -8.52 15.29 -6.44
C HIS A 46 -8.52 14.97 -4.94
N ASP A 47 -9.29 15.69 -4.14
CA ASP A 47 -9.41 15.43 -2.71
C ASP A 47 -10.04 14.07 -2.44
N ARG A 48 -11.16 13.78 -3.09
CA ARG A 48 -11.79 12.45 -3.04
C ARG A 48 -10.85 11.36 -3.54
N TYR A 49 -10.22 11.56 -4.71
CA TYR A 49 -9.27 10.60 -5.28
C TYR A 49 -8.12 10.28 -4.31
N LEU A 50 -7.53 11.29 -3.70
CA LEU A 50 -6.44 11.10 -2.73
C LEU A 50 -6.94 10.46 -1.43
N THR A 51 -8.14 10.82 -0.97
CA THR A 51 -8.75 10.23 0.23
C THR A 51 -9.06 8.74 0.02
N GLU A 52 -9.60 8.36 -1.13
CA GLU A 52 -9.84 6.95 -1.48
C GLU A 52 -8.54 6.12 -1.46
N ASN A 53 -7.44 6.68 -1.97
CA ASN A 53 -6.17 5.96 -2.08
C ASN A 53 -5.32 5.99 -0.79
N TYR A 54 -5.38 7.07 0.00
CA TYR A 54 -4.44 7.30 1.11
C TYR A 54 -5.11 7.59 2.46
N GLY A 55 -6.43 7.67 2.51
CA GLY A 55 -7.17 8.09 3.70
C GLY A 55 -6.90 9.57 4.02
N ASP A 56 -6.44 9.86 5.23
CA ASP A 56 -5.99 11.21 5.60
C ASP A 56 -4.64 11.53 4.94
N TRP A 57 -4.69 11.83 3.65
CA TRP A 57 -3.50 12.10 2.84
C TRP A 57 -2.78 13.41 3.20
N ARG A 58 -3.42 14.29 3.97
CA ARG A 58 -2.80 15.53 4.46
C ARG A 58 -1.89 15.30 5.66
N ALA A 59 -2.08 14.19 6.36
CA ALA A 59 -1.20 13.77 7.46
C ALA A 59 -0.05 12.92 6.92
N PRO A 60 1.22 13.38 6.99
CA PRO A 60 2.36 12.59 6.54
C PRO A 60 2.45 11.24 7.28
N LYS A 61 2.63 10.16 6.54
CA LYS A 61 2.86 8.81 7.08
C LYS A 61 4.21 8.29 6.60
N THR A 62 5.04 7.83 7.52
CA THR A 62 6.37 7.27 7.23
C THR A 62 6.34 5.76 6.96
N ASP A 63 5.31 5.07 7.44
CA ASP A 63 5.18 3.61 7.44
C ASP A 63 4.03 3.11 6.54
N PHE A 64 3.77 3.84 5.44
CA PHE A 64 2.74 3.46 4.47
C PHE A 64 3.26 2.37 3.53
N ASP A 65 2.50 1.28 3.42
CA ASP A 65 2.67 0.25 2.40
C ASP A 65 1.36 0.09 1.61
N SER A 66 1.39 0.42 0.33
CA SER A 66 0.20 0.41 -0.53
C SER A 66 -0.48 -0.96 -0.64
N ALA A 67 0.23 -2.07 -0.38
CA ALA A 67 -0.36 -3.40 -0.36
C ALA A 67 -1.25 -3.67 0.86
N PHE A 68 -1.09 -2.89 1.96
CA PHE A 68 -1.79 -3.11 3.23
C PHE A 68 -2.61 -1.91 3.70
N ASP A 69 -2.21 -0.69 3.35
CA ASP A 69 -2.71 0.52 4.01
C ASP A 69 -3.60 1.39 3.11
N THR A 70 -3.71 1.03 1.83
CA THR A 70 -4.57 1.74 0.88
C THR A 70 -6.04 1.41 1.16
N PRO A 71 -6.89 2.39 1.53
CA PRO A 71 -8.26 2.13 1.96
C PRO A 71 -9.16 1.48 0.91
N ASN A 72 -8.92 1.79 -0.36
CA ASN A 72 -9.66 1.26 -1.51
C ASN A 72 -9.04 -0.01 -2.12
N GLY A 73 -8.12 -0.66 -1.38
CA GLY A 73 -7.45 -1.87 -1.83
C GLY A 73 -8.29 -3.13 -1.68
N GLU A 74 -8.35 -3.95 -2.73
CA GLU A 74 -8.88 -5.31 -2.74
C GLU A 74 -7.74 -6.30 -2.87
N VAL A 75 -7.65 -7.28 -1.96
CA VAL A 75 -6.68 -8.38 -2.05
C VAL A 75 -7.19 -9.41 -3.05
N ILE A 76 -6.42 -9.67 -4.11
CA ILE A 76 -6.76 -10.66 -5.14
C ILE A 76 -6.18 -12.04 -4.78
N HIS A 77 -4.92 -12.05 -4.37
CA HIS A 77 -4.18 -13.26 -4.03
C HIS A 77 -3.56 -13.12 -2.63
N ALA A 78 -4.18 -13.75 -1.63
CA ALA A 78 -3.72 -13.71 -0.25
C ALA A 78 -2.30 -14.27 -0.08
N ASP A 79 -1.96 -15.34 -0.83
CA ASP A 79 -0.64 -15.95 -0.79
C ASP A 79 0.45 -14.98 -1.29
N GLU A 80 0.17 -14.24 -2.34
CA GLU A 80 1.08 -13.23 -2.87
C GLU A 80 1.26 -12.06 -1.90
N GLN A 81 0.20 -11.68 -1.19
CA GLN A 81 0.28 -10.67 -0.15
C GLN A 81 1.11 -11.16 1.03
N LEU A 82 0.97 -12.42 1.42
CA LEU A 82 1.76 -13.05 2.47
C LEU A 82 3.25 -13.07 2.11
N VAL A 83 3.59 -13.50 0.89
CA VAL A 83 4.98 -13.48 0.38
C VAL A 83 5.54 -12.04 0.39
N HIS A 84 4.74 -11.05 -0.02
CA HIS A 84 5.14 -9.64 0.06
C HIS A 84 5.44 -9.21 1.50
N CYS A 85 4.59 -9.58 2.46
CA CYS A 85 4.78 -9.27 3.87
C CYS A 85 6.11 -9.84 4.40
N PHE A 86 6.40 -11.10 4.14
CA PHE A 86 7.67 -11.72 4.53
C PHE A 86 8.89 -11.07 3.89
N LYS A 87 8.82 -10.76 2.59
CA LYS A 87 9.88 -10.04 1.89
C LYS A 87 10.18 -8.70 2.55
N MET A 88 9.14 -7.93 2.88
CA MET A 88 9.29 -6.61 3.48
C MET A 88 9.75 -6.69 4.94
N LEU A 89 9.27 -7.68 5.70
CA LEU A 89 9.74 -7.98 7.05
C LEU A 89 11.26 -8.25 7.05
N LEU A 90 11.72 -9.17 6.19
CA LEU A 90 13.14 -9.50 6.07
C LEU A 90 13.96 -8.28 5.63
N ALA A 91 13.50 -7.54 4.63
CA ALA A 91 14.18 -6.34 4.16
C ALA A 91 14.30 -5.26 5.26
N SER A 92 13.27 -5.10 6.09
CA SER A 92 13.26 -4.17 7.22
C SER A 92 14.23 -4.60 8.32
N TYR A 93 14.26 -5.88 8.63
CA TYR A 93 15.22 -6.45 9.57
C TYR A 93 16.68 -6.24 9.14
N LEU A 94 16.99 -6.57 7.88
CA LEU A 94 18.35 -6.42 7.33
C LEU A 94 18.83 -4.96 7.31
N LYS A 95 17.90 -4.01 7.26
CA LYS A 95 18.17 -2.55 7.32
C LYS A 95 18.23 -2.00 8.74
N GLY A 96 17.95 -2.81 9.76
CA GLY A 96 17.86 -2.36 11.15
C GLY A 96 16.65 -1.46 11.45
N ALA A 97 15.61 -1.51 10.61
CA ALA A 97 14.41 -0.69 10.74
C ALA A 97 13.39 -1.34 11.69
N SER A 98 13.64 -1.28 13.02
CA SER A 98 12.85 -1.98 14.04
C SER A 98 11.35 -1.66 13.97
N GLY A 99 10.96 -0.38 13.85
CA GLY A 99 9.54 -0.01 13.74
C GLY A 99 8.84 -0.64 12.54
N LYS A 100 9.55 -0.81 11.40
CA LYS A 100 9.00 -1.54 10.23
C LYS A 100 8.95 -3.04 10.44
N VAL A 101 9.85 -3.60 11.22
CA VAL A 101 9.77 -5.02 11.62
C VAL A 101 8.49 -5.26 12.42
N ASP A 102 8.22 -4.45 13.44
CA ASP A 102 7.01 -4.53 14.26
C ASP A 102 5.73 -4.34 13.41
N TYR A 103 5.76 -3.39 12.49
CA TYR A 103 4.67 -3.16 11.55
C TYR A 103 4.34 -4.42 10.73
N TYR A 104 5.32 -5.08 10.10
CA TYR A 104 5.07 -6.27 9.28
C TYR A 104 4.74 -7.52 10.11
N LEU A 105 5.26 -7.65 11.33
CA LEU A 105 4.80 -8.67 12.28
C LEU A 105 3.32 -8.49 12.61
N GLY A 106 2.88 -7.24 12.85
CA GLY A 106 1.46 -6.91 13.04
C GLY A 106 0.59 -7.22 11.82
N LYS A 107 1.11 -7.03 10.59
CA LYS A 107 0.39 -7.42 9.36
C LYS A 107 0.23 -8.93 9.23
N LEU A 108 1.26 -9.72 9.56
CA LEU A 108 1.14 -11.19 9.61
C LEU A 108 0.07 -11.64 10.60
N ASP A 109 0.05 -11.04 11.80
CA ASP A 109 -0.98 -11.33 12.79
C ASP A 109 -2.39 -11.02 12.28
N ALA A 110 -2.57 -9.85 11.65
CA ALA A 110 -3.83 -9.41 11.07
C ALA A 110 -4.30 -10.30 9.90
N MET A 111 -3.37 -10.92 9.17
CA MET A 111 -3.67 -11.91 8.11
C MET A 111 -4.06 -13.28 8.67
N GLY A 112 -4.08 -13.46 9.99
CA GLY A 112 -4.39 -14.73 10.67
C GLY A 112 -3.17 -15.60 10.95
N GLU A 113 -1.97 -15.17 10.54
CA GLU A 113 -0.71 -15.91 10.65
C GLU A 113 -0.02 -15.69 12.01
N LYS A 114 -0.79 -15.73 13.11
CA LYS A 114 -0.34 -15.44 14.49
C LYS A 114 0.86 -16.26 14.92
N HIS A 115 0.84 -17.57 14.62
CA HIS A 115 1.93 -18.47 14.98
C HIS A 115 3.22 -18.09 14.24
N LEU A 116 3.13 -17.76 12.95
CA LEU A 116 4.27 -17.34 12.16
C LEU A 116 4.78 -15.98 12.63
N ALA A 117 3.91 -15.03 12.93
CA ALA A 117 4.28 -13.71 13.45
C ALA A 117 5.07 -13.85 14.76
N ALA A 118 4.59 -14.64 15.72
CA ALA A 118 5.26 -14.92 16.98
C ALA A 118 6.64 -15.57 16.75
N ARG A 119 6.70 -16.61 15.92
CA ARG A 119 7.93 -17.34 15.61
C ARG A 119 8.98 -16.46 14.92
N CYS A 120 8.56 -15.63 13.99
CA CYS A 120 9.46 -14.65 13.35
C CYS A 120 9.99 -13.65 14.38
N GLY A 121 9.15 -13.12 15.26
CA GLY A 121 9.55 -12.18 16.31
C GLY A 121 10.62 -12.78 17.22
N GLU A 122 10.43 -14.00 17.71
CA GLU A 122 11.41 -14.73 18.53
C GLU A 122 12.76 -14.91 17.83
N LEU A 123 12.74 -15.36 16.54
CA LEU A 123 13.95 -15.60 15.76
C LEU A 123 14.72 -14.29 15.50
N LEU A 124 14.02 -13.20 15.21
CA LEU A 124 14.64 -11.89 14.94
C LEU A 124 15.23 -11.31 16.23
N ALA A 125 14.55 -11.42 17.37
CA ALA A 125 15.05 -10.97 18.66
C ALA A 125 16.29 -11.75 19.10
N SER A 126 16.33 -13.07 18.88
CA SER A 126 17.48 -13.91 19.28
C SER A 126 18.77 -13.64 18.48
N ARG A 127 18.66 -13.02 17.30
CA ARG A 127 19.82 -12.66 16.47
C ARG A 127 20.30 -11.23 16.66
N ALA A 128 19.57 -10.42 17.41
CA ALA A 128 19.95 -9.04 17.72
C ALA A 128 20.87 -8.92 18.94
N GLN A 129 21.14 -10.05 19.62
CA GLN A 129 22.11 -10.18 20.73
C GLN A 129 23.46 -10.65 20.20
#